data_734662ac0206c911ca1de79bae75784f
#
_entry.id   734662ac0206c911ca1de79bae75784f
#
_cell.length_a   1.000
_cell.length_b   1.000
_cell.length_c   1.000
_cell.angle_alpha   90.00
_cell.angle_beta   90.00
_cell.angle_gamma   90.00
#
_symmetry.space_group_name_H-M   'P 1'
#
loop_
_entity.id
_entity.type
_entity.pdbx_description
1 polymer ?
#
loop_
_entity_poly.entity_id
_entity_poly.type
_entity_poly.pdbx_seq_one_letter_code
_entity_poly.pdbx_strand_id
1 'polypeptide(L)'
;MGGRRIRDANRQGRYEFTLHALEEMAADGLNESDVRSILQGGRIIARLDGDSRGERFAVQGAVGQADRGVEIICRFLPSGILRIITAYRLEG
;
A
#
# COMPACT_ATOMS: atom_id res chain seq x y z
N MET A 1 -0.27 -1.91 16.39
CA MET A 1 -1.31 -1.99 15.40
C MET A 1 -0.83 -1.39 14.10
N GLY A 2 -0.72 -2.25 13.08
CA GLY A 2 -0.17 -1.87 11.78
C GLY A 2 -0.94 -0.77 11.08
N GLY A 3 -2.27 -0.77 11.20
CA GLY A 3 -3.09 0.22 10.52
C GLY A 3 -2.80 1.65 10.94
N ARG A 4 -2.61 1.89 12.21
CA ARG A 4 -2.28 3.22 12.70
C ARG A 4 -0.92 3.67 12.22
N ARG A 5 0.07 2.79 12.29
CA ARG A 5 1.42 3.12 11.81
C ARG A 5 1.43 3.43 10.33
N ILE A 6 0.67 2.66 9.54
CA ILE A 6 0.58 2.89 8.10
C ILE A 6 -0.05 4.25 7.81
N ARG A 7 -1.15 4.57 8.49
CA ARG A 7 -1.82 5.86 8.30
C ARG A 7 -0.92 7.02 8.71
N ASP A 8 -0.19 6.87 9.81
CA ASP A 8 0.72 7.92 10.27
C ASP A 8 1.86 8.14 9.29
N ALA A 9 2.47 7.07 8.80
CA ALA A 9 3.54 7.18 7.80
C ALA A 9 3.02 7.86 6.55
N ASN A 10 1.82 7.48 6.10
CA ASN A 10 1.19 8.07 4.94
C ASN A 10 0.98 9.57 5.13
N ARG A 11 0.39 9.97 6.25
CA ARG A 11 0.12 11.39 6.51
C ARG A 11 1.38 12.23 6.58
N GLN A 12 2.45 11.65 7.12
CA GLN A 12 3.72 12.36 7.29
C GLN A 12 4.59 12.33 6.04
N GLY A 13 4.13 11.67 4.97
CA GLY A 13 4.92 11.55 3.76
C GLY A 13 6.13 10.62 3.90
N ARG A 14 6.11 9.74 4.89
CA ARG A 14 7.22 8.83 5.17
C ARG A 14 7.00 7.50 4.48
N TYR A 15 6.98 7.52 3.17
CA TYR A 15 6.80 6.34 2.34
C TYR A 15 7.63 6.45 1.08
N GLU A 16 7.87 5.32 0.45
CA GLU A 16 8.56 5.26 -0.82
C GLU A 16 7.95 4.14 -1.66
N PHE A 17 8.09 4.24 -2.98
CA PHE A 17 7.61 3.23 -3.91
C PHE A 17 8.78 2.46 -4.48
N THR A 18 8.63 1.13 -4.61
CA THR A 18 9.56 0.35 -5.41
C THR A 18 9.29 0.63 -6.89
N LEU A 19 10.27 0.34 -7.74
CA LEU A 19 10.07 0.45 -9.18
C LEU A 19 8.93 -0.45 -9.63
N HIS A 20 8.85 -1.66 -9.08
CA HIS A 20 7.77 -2.60 -9.39
C HIS A 20 6.39 -1.98 -9.09
N ALA A 21 6.25 -1.35 -7.93
CA ALA A 21 4.99 -0.69 -7.57
C ALA A 21 4.64 0.41 -8.57
N LEU A 22 5.62 1.23 -8.93
CA LEU A 22 5.39 2.31 -9.90
C LEU A 22 4.96 1.78 -11.26
N GLU A 23 5.58 0.69 -11.70
CA GLU A 23 5.22 0.06 -12.98
C GLU A 23 3.79 -0.50 -12.94
N GLU A 24 3.42 -1.15 -11.85
CA GLU A 24 2.06 -1.66 -11.68
C GLU A 24 1.03 -0.53 -11.65
N MET A 25 1.35 0.53 -10.93
CA MET A 25 0.47 1.69 -10.84
C MET A 25 0.24 2.30 -12.22
N ALA A 26 1.30 2.47 -12.98
CA ALA A 26 1.20 3.02 -14.33
C ALA A 26 0.34 2.15 -15.23
N ALA A 27 0.53 0.83 -15.17
CA ALA A 27 -0.24 -0.11 -15.97
C ALA A 27 -1.74 -0.08 -15.62
N ASP A 28 -2.05 0.16 -14.35
CA ASP A 28 -3.42 0.11 -13.86
C ASP A 28 -4.07 1.50 -13.74
N GLY A 29 -3.39 2.54 -14.18
CA GLY A 29 -3.93 3.89 -14.13
C GLY A 29 -4.05 4.45 -12.71
N LEU A 30 -3.18 4.01 -11.80
CA LEU A 30 -3.16 4.48 -10.42
C LEU A 30 -2.09 5.55 -10.26
N ASN A 31 -2.40 6.61 -9.54
CA ASN A 31 -1.42 7.63 -9.21
C ASN A 31 -1.11 7.61 -7.71
N GLU A 32 -0.17 8.43 -7.30
CA GLU A 32 0.24 8.51 -5.91
C GLU A 32 -0.92 8.89 -4.99
N SER A 33 -1.77 9.80 -5.43
CA SER A 33 -2.93 10.23 -4.66
C SER A 33 -3.90 9.07 -4.40
N ASP A 34 -4.07 8.20 -5.38
CA ASP A 34 -4.92 7.03 -5.24
C ASP A 34 -4.37 6.09 -4.17
N VAL A 35 -3.07 5.83 -4.22
CA VAL A 35 -2.41 4.96 -3.25
C VAL A 35 -2.48 5.56 -1.86
N ARG A 36 -2.26 6.86 -1.73
CA ARG A 36 -2.33 7.54 -0.43
C ARG A 36 -3.75 7.47 0.15
N SER A 37 -4.75 7.58 -0.69
CA SER A 37 -6.14 7.46 -0.25
C SER A 37 -6.43 6.09 0.33
N ILE A 38 -5.90 5.05 -0.30
CA ILE A 38 -6.09 3.67 0.16
C ILE A 38 -5.31 3.41 1.46
N LEU A 39 -4.09 3.90 1.55
CA LEU A 39 -3.31 3.76 2.78
C LEU A 39 -4.00 4.44 3.96
N GLN A 40 -4.74 5.52 3.70
CA GLN A 40 -5.43 6.27 4.74
C GLN A 40 -6.77 5.65 5.12
N GLY A 41 -7.55 5.22 4.15
CA GLY A 41 -8.93 4.77 4.37
C GLY A 41 -9.18 3.29 4.18
N GLY A 42 -8.22 2.56 3.64
CA GLY A 42 -8.38 1.14 3.38
C GLY A 42 -8.23 0.29 4.63
N ARG A 43 -8.38 -1.02 4.44
CA ARG A 43 -8.30 -1.99 5.53
C ARG A 43 -7.14 -2.93 5.33
N ILE A 44 -6.45 -3.24 6.41
CA ILE A 44 -5.43 -4.30 6.39
C ILE A 44 -6.18 -5.63 6.37
N ILE A 45 -6.00 -6.37 5.28
CA ILE A 45 -6.69 -7.66 5.10
C ILE A 45 -5.80 -8.84 5.43
N ALA A 46 -4.50 -8.64 5.49
CA ALA A 46 -3.56 -9.72 5.80
C ALA A 46 -2.25 -9.16 6.31
N ARG A 47 -1.61 -9.94 7.14
CA ARG A 47 -0.23 -9.75 7.56
C ARG A 47 0.54 -10.95 7.05
N LEU A 48 1.61 -10.67 6.31
CA LEU A 48 2.40 -11.69 5.67
C LEU A 48 3.76 -11.77 6.36
N ASP A 49 3.87 -12.73 7.26
CA ASP A 49 5.13 -12.99 7.95
C ASP A 49 6.01 -13.87 7.08
N GLY A 50 7.24 -13.99 7.46
CA GLY A 50 8.00 -15.12 7.03
C GLY A 50 9.24 -14.87 6.23
N ASP A 51 9.73 -13.66 6.14
CA ASP A 51 11.08 -13.49 5.66
C ASP A 51 11.89 -12.63 6.63
N SER A 52 13.21 -12.60 6.43
CA SER A 52 14.12 -11.90 7.33
C SER A 52 13.98 -10.38 7.26
N ARG A 53 13.21 -9.88 6.30
CA ARG A 53 13.02 -8.42 6.13
C ARG A 53 11.86 -7.88 6.92
N GLY A 54 11.13 -8.75 7.59
CA GLY A 54 10.05 -8.35 8.46
C GLY A 54 8.67 -8.56 7.88
N GLU A 55 7.70 -8.10 8.63
CA GLU A 55 6.30 -8.29 8.34
C GLU A 55 5.85 -7.42 7.18
N ARG A 56 5.05 -7.99 6.29
CA ARG A 56 4.39 -7.25 5.20
C ARG A 56 2.91 -7.14 5.50
N PHE A 57 2.29 -6.12 4.95
CA PHE A 57 0.86 -5.88 5.13
C PHE A 57 0.19 -5.78 3.76
N ALA A 58 -0.99 -6.39 3.64
CA ALA A 58 -1.84 -6.22 2.47
C ALA A 58 -2.98 -5.29 2.87
N VAL A 59 -3.10 -4.16 2.18
CA VAL A 59 -4.13 -3.15 2.44
C VAL A 59 -5.03 -3.08 1.22
N GLN A 60 -6.34 -3.15 1.41
CA GLN A 60 -7.30 -3.02 0.32
C GLN A 60 -8.21 -1.84 0.55
N GLY A 61 -8.57 -1.19 -0.55
CA GLY A 61 -9.51 -0.09 -0.55
C GLY A 61 -10.03 0.16 -1.94
N ALA A 62 -10.89 1.16 -2.09
CA ALA A 62 -11.47 1.52 -3.37
C ALA A 62 -11.00 2.91 -3.79
N VAL A 63 -10.87 3.12 -5.09
CA VAL A 63 -10.54 4.42 -5.66
C VAL A 63 -11.73 4.87 -6.51
N GLY A 64 -12.29 6.02 -6.14
CA GLY A 64 -13.44 6.58 -6.84
C GLY A 64 -14.65 5.67 -6.72
N GLN A 65 -15.47 5.68 -7.78
CA GLN A 65 -16.71 4.91 -7.80
C GLN A 65 -16.55 3.57 -8.53
N ALA A 66 -15.33 3.20 -8.86
CA ALA A 66 -15.08 1.93 -9.51
C ALA A 66 -15.40 0.78 -8.56
N ASP A 67 -15.99 -0.27 -9.12
CA ASP A 67 -16.33 -1.46 -8.33
C ASP A 67 -15.10 -2.26 -7.94
N ARG A 68 -13.99 -2.06 -8.64
CA ARG A 68 -12.77 -2.80 -8.38
C ARG A 68 -12.00 -2.16 -7.25
N GLY A 69 -11.56 -2.99 -6.32
CA GLY A 69 -10.68 -2.55 -5.28
C GLY A 69 -9.23 -2.43 -5.76
N VAL A 70 -8.42 -1.89 -4.90
CA VAL A 70 -6.97 -1.81 -5.10
C VAL A 70 -6.32 -2.49 -3.92
N GLU A 71 -5.27 -3.25 -4.19
CA GLU A 71 -4.49 -3.88 -3.13
C GLU A 71 -3.08 -3.30 -3.13
N ILE A 72 -2.59 -3.01 -1.94
CA ILE A 72 -1.24 -2.49 -1.72
C ILE A 72 -0.53 -3.44 -0.78
N ILE A 73 0.66 -3.90 -1.19
CA ILE A 73 1.54 -4.66 -0.31
C ILE A 73 2.65 -3.71 0.14
N CYS A 74 2.87 -3.62 1.43
CA CYS A 74 3.85 -2.70 1.99
C CYS A 74 4.50 -3.29 3.24
N ARG A 75 5.62 -2.72 3.63
CA ARG A 75 6.31 -3.06 4.87
C ARG A 75 7.09 -1.86 5.38
N PHE A 76 7.38 -1.86 6.67
CA PHE A 76 8.22 -0.82 7.25
C PHE A 76 9.69 -1.22 7.15
N LEU A 77 10.51 -0.27 6.74
CA LEU A 77 11.95 -0.40 6.80
C LEU A 77 12.43 -0.12 8.23
N PRO A 78 13.65 -0.53 8.59
CA PRO A 78 14.20 -0.19 9.92
C PRO A 78 14.19 1.30 10.20
N SER A 79 14.27 2.13 9.17
CA SER A 79 14.22 3.59 9.29
C SER A 79 12.85 4.13 9.69
N GLY A 80 11.80 3.30 9.60
CA GLY A 80 10.42 3.74 9.80
C GLY A 80 9.73 4.19 8.53
N ILE A 81 10.42 4.19 7.40
CA ILE A 81 9.82 4.49 6.10
C ILE A 81 8.94 3.32 5.67
N LEU A 82 7.75 3.62 5.20
CA LEU A 82 6.84 2.62 4.65
C LEU A 82 7.20 2.37 3.19
N ARG A 83 7.68 1.18 2.89
CA ARG A 83 7.99 0.81 1.50
C ARG A 83 6.77 0.16 0.86
N ILE A 84 6.31 0.75 -0.22
CA ILE A 84 5.19 0.24 -1.00
C ILE A 84 5.78 -0.64 -2.09
N ILE A 85 5.55 -1.96 -1.95
CA ILE A 85 6.19 -2.99 -2.77
C ILE A 85 5.36 -3.27 -4.01
N THR A 86 4.03 -3.24 -3.85
CA THR A 86 3.08 -3.65 -4.88
C THR A 86 1.84 -2.78 -4.73
N ALA A 87 1.27 -2.32 -5.83
CA ALA A 87 0.01 -1.57 -5.82
C ALA A 87 -0.70 -1.82 -7.15
N TYR A 88 -1.86 -2.46 -7.11
CA TYR A 88 -2.56 -2.87 -8.33
C TYR A 88 -4.06 -2.95 -8.11
N ARG A 89 -4.80 -2.88 -9.23
CA ARG A 89 -6.25 -3.07 -9.18
C ARG A 89 -6.57 -4.55 -9.11
N LEU A 90 -7.52 -4.86 -8.26
CA LEU A 90 -8.05 -6.21 -8.18
C LEU A 90 -8.95 -6.46 -9.39
N GLU A 91 -8.91 -7.68 -9.91
CA GLU A 91 -9.82 -8.08 -10.96
C GLU A 91 -11.17 -8.42 -10.34
N GLY A 92 -12.20 -7.94 -10.97
CA GLY A 92 -13.48 -8.13 -10.35
C GLY A 92 -14.53 -8.70 -11.20
#